data_ac29e4bc84b977cd1ce405831844c9d1
#
_entry.id   ac29e4bc84b977cd1ce405831844c9d1
#
_cell.length_a   1.000
_cell.length_b   1.000
_cell.length_c   1.000
_cell.angle_alpha   90.00
_cell.angle_beta   90.00
_cell.angle_gamma   90.00
#
_symmetry.space_group_name_H-M   'P 1'
#
loop_
_entity.id
_entity.type
_entity.pdbx_description
1 polymer ?
#
loop_
_entity_poly.entity_id
_entity_poly.type
_entity_poly.pdbx_seq_one_letter_code
_entity_poly.pdbx_strand_id
1 'polypeptide(L)'
;QQVLAAFSADGALAKAIKGFSLRLVQQQMAEAVSDSISSRQNLVVEAGTGVGKTFAYLIPALLSHKQIIVSTGSKNLQEQLFYKDLPALLLMLGLSPKVALLKGRNNYLCQHLMEKELSGASSMDTQILDDLLRINQWAGQTTDGDLGGLTAVSESSQALPLISSAKETCIGQRCDHYDVCFTRKARNRAMDAQVIVVNHHLFLADKIIKETGFAELLPDPDVVIFDEAH
;
A
#
# COMPACT_ATOMS: atom_id res chain seq x y z
N GLN A 1 -4.09 9.19 26.66
CA GLN A 1 -4.98 8.28 27.42
C GLN A 1 -5.55 7.15 26.56
N GLN A 2 -6.11 7.43 25.37
CA GLN A 2 -6.69 6.41 24.48
C GLN A 2 -5.67 5.36 24.00
N VAL A 3 -4.46 5.77 23.69
CA VAL A 3 -3.37 4.87 23.28
C VAL A 3 -3.05 3.87 24.37
N LEU A 4 -2.83 4.33 25.60
CA LEU A 4 -2.58 3.46 26.75
C LEU A 4 -3.73 2.50 27.03
N ALA A 5 -4.97 2.98 26.92
CA ALA A 5 -6.15 2.15 27.06
C ALA A 5 -6.22 1.01 26.03
N ALA A 6 -5.76 1.22 24.79
CA ALA A 6 -5.73 0.18 23.77
C ALA A 6 -4.75 -0.97 24.12
N PHE A 7 -3.64 -0.65 24.80
CA PHE A 7 -2.61 -1.61 25.22
C PHE A 7 -2.82 -2.18 26.63
N SER A 8 -3.84 -1.73 27.39
CA SER A 8 -4.10 -2.24 28.75
C SER A 8 -4.55 -3.70 28.75
N ALA A 9 -4.50 -4.35 29.91
CA ALA A 9 -4.95 -5.73 30.10
C ALA A 9 -6.44 -5.94 29.73
N ASP A 10 -7.25 -4.87 29.84
CA ASP A 10 -8.67 -4.85 29.46
C ASP A 10 -8.93 -4.08 28.15
N GLY A 11 -7.85 -3.73 27.44
CA GLY A 11 -7.89 -2.90 26.24
C GLY A 11 -8.37 -3.61 24.99
N ALA A 12 -8.40 -2.87 23.90
CA ALA A 12 -8.85 -3.38 22.60
C ALA A 12 -7.99 -4.57 22.11
N LEU A 13 -6.67 -4.52 22.32
CA LEU A 13 -5.75 -5.61 21.95
C LEU A 13 -6.01 -6.88 22.79
N ALA A 14 -6.20 -6.75 24.09
CA ALA A 14 -6.45 -7.88 24.98
C ALA A 14 -7.77 -8.59 24.65
N LYS A 15 -8.80 -7.83 24.25
CA LYS A 15 -10.10 -8.39 23.84
C LYS A 15 -10.05 -9.09 22.48
N ALA A 16 -9.21 -8.62 21.56
CA ALA A 16 -9.18 -9.11 20.20
C ALA A 16 -8.15 -10.21 19.95
N ILE A 17 -7.06 -10.23 20.71
CA ILE A 17 -5.94 -11.16 20.48
C ILE A 17 -5.94 -12.23 21.57
N LYS A 18 -6.26 -13.48 21.19
CA LYS A 18 -6.18 -14.62 22.11
C LYS A 18 -4.74 -14.81 22.61
N GLY A 19 -4.55 -14.80 23.93
CA GLY A 19 -3.23 -14.94 24.54
C GLY A 19 -2.42 -13.64 24.53
N PHE A 20 -3.06 -12.49 24.34
CA PHE A 20 -2.40 -11.19 24.48
C PHE A 20 -1.73 -11.08 25.84
N SER A 21 -0.47 -10.66 25.85
CA SER A 21 0.26 -10.28 27.05
C SER A 21 0.78 -8.86 26.87
N LEU A 22 0.55 -8.04 27.88
CA LEU A 22 1.06 -6.69 27.92
C LEU A 22 2.60 -6.72 27.83
N ARG A 23 3.14 -6.00 26.84
CA ARG A 23 4.59 -5.82 26.65
C ARG A 23 4.93 -4.36 26.93
N LEU A 24 5.64 -4.11 27.99
CA LEU A 24 5.98 -2.75 28.41
C LEU A 24 6.73 -1.97 27.31
N VAL A 25 7.65 -2.63 26.59
CA VAL A 25 8.40 -2.02 25.49
C VAL A 25 7.50 -1.59 24.34
N GLN A 26 6.47 -2.40 24.02
CA GLN A 26 5.48 -2.05 22.99
C GLN A 26 4.65 -0.83 23.39
N GLN A 27 4.24 -0.76 24.64
CA GLN A 27 3.49 0.37 25.20
C GLN A 27 4.33 1.63 25.22
N GLN A 28 5.59 1.55 25.66
CA GLN A 28 6.53 2.69 25.66
C GLN A 28 6.75 3.24 24.25
N MET A 29 6.90 2.35 23.25
CA MET A 29 7.00 2.76 21.85
C MET A 29 5.73 3.47 21.38
N ALA A 30 4.55 2.95 21.71
CA ALA A 30 3.29 3.56 21.34
C ALA A 30 3.07 4.94 21.97
N GLU A 31 3.48 5.12 23.22
CA GLU A 31 3.48 6.43 23.89
C GLU A 31 4.43 7.41 23.19
N ALA A 32 5.67 7.00 22.93
CA ALA A 32 6.63 7.85 22.23
C ALA A 32 6.14 8.28 20.84
N VAL A 33 5.50 7.38 20.08
CA VAL A 33 4.88 7.71 18.79
C VAL A 33 3.72 8.70 18.97
N SER A 34 2.87 8.49 19.96
CA SER A 34 1.76 9.41 20.27
C SER A 34 2.24 10.82 20.60
N ASP A 35 3.27 10.92 21.43
CA ASP A 35 3.88 12.19 21.83
C ASP A 35 4.55 12.90 20.65
N SER A 36 5.27 12.15 19.81
CA SER A 36 5.89 12.67 18.59
C SER A 36 4.84 13.24 17.62
N ILE A 37 3.74 12.53 17.39
CA ILE A 37 2.63 12.99 16.53
C ILE A 37 1.99 14.26 17.11
N SER A 38 1.79 14.32 18.41
CA SER A 38 1.16 15.44 19.11
C SER A 38 2.03 16.69 19.11
N SER A 39 3.33 16.52 19.35
CA SER A 39 4.32 17.59 19.38
C SER A 39 4.87 17.97 17.99
N ARG A 40 4.51 17.22 16.93
CA ARG A 40 5.03 17.37 15.54
C ARG A 40 6.56 17.26 15.48
N GLN A 41 7.11 16.30 16.21
CA GLN A 41 8.54 16.04 16.25
C GLN A 41 8.90 14.74 15.52
N ASN A 42 10.12 14.66 15.03
CA ASN A 42 10.64 13.42 14.47
C ASN A 42 11.00 12.43 15.58
N LEU A 43 10.71 11.16 15.34
CA LEU A 43 11.04 10.05 16.23
C LEU A 43 11.75 8.96 15.45
N VAL A 44 12.86 8.48 15.98
CA VAL A 44 13.56 7.29 15.49
C VAL A 44 13.54 6.26 16.60
N VAL A 45 13.06 5.04 16.28
CA VAL A 45 12.94 3.95 17.24
C VAL A 45 13.62 2.71 16.68
N GLU A 46 14.51 2.14 17.46
CA GLU A 46 15.06 0.81 17.23
C GLU A 46 14.36 -0.17 18.18
N ALA A 47 13.75 -1.20 17.63
CA ALA A 47 13.06 -2.22 18.40
C ALA A 47 13.31 -3.60 17.76
N GLY A 48 13.61 -4.59 18.59
CA GLY A 48 13.88 -5.96 18.17
C GLY A 48 12.69 -6.62 17.44
N THR A 49 12.94 -7.75 16.80
CA THR A 49 11.88 -8.57 16.18
C THR A 49 10.92 -9.11 17.24
N GLY A 50 9.63 -9.23 16.90
CA GLY A 50 8.61 -9.82 17.78
C GLY A 50 8.09 -8.88 18.89
N VAL A 51 8.57 -7.65 19.01
CA VAL A 51 8.06 -6.65 19.97
C VAL A 51 6.64 -6.20 19.67
N GLY A 52 6.19 -6.35 18.42
CA GLY A 52 4.90 -5.85 17.94
C GLY A 52 4.96 -4.39 17.49
N LYS A 53 6.06 -4.00 16.82
CA LYS A 53 6.30 -2.66 16.28
C LYS A 53 5.10 -2.11 15.50
N THR A 54 4.55 -2.92 14.61
CA THR A 54 3.44 -2.52 13.73
C THR A 54 2.27 -1.95 14.51
N PHE A 55 1.84 -2.62 15.56
CA PHE A 55 0.74 -2.13 16.40
C PHE A 55 1.14 -0.93 17.24
N ALA A 56 2.40 -0.91 17.71
CA ALA A 56 2.91 0.20 18.52
C ALA A 56 2.94 1.53 17.76
N TYR A 57 3.18 1.54 16.43
CA TYR A 57 3.12 2.77 15.65
C TYR A 57 1.76 3.02 15.00
N LEU A 58 1.02 1.97 14.58
CA LEU A 58 -0.26 2.18 13.90
C LEU A 58 -1.36 2.65 14.84
N ILE A 59 -1.46 2.11 16.07
CA ILE A 59 -2.52 2.47 17.00
C ILE A 59 -2.52 3.96 17.32
N PRO A 60 -1.40 4.58 17.77
CA PRO A 60 -1.39 6.02 18.01
C PRO A 60 -1.61 6.84 16.75
N ALA A 61 -1.09 6.39 15.61
CA ALA A 61 -1.31 7.06 14.33
C ALA A 61 -2.80 7.06 13.95
N LEU A 62 -3.48 5.91 13.98
CA LEU A 62 -4.91 5.79 13.68
C LEU A 62 -5.78 6.60 14.65
N LEU A 63 -5.48 6.58 15.95
CA LEU A 63 -6.19 7.35 16.97
C LEU A 63 -5.94 8.85 16.87
N SER A 64 -4.94 9.30 16.13
CA SER A 64 -4.70 10.73 15.89
C SER A 64 -5.70 11.35 14.92
N HIS A 65 -6.44 10.54 14.17
CA HIS A 65 -7.35 10.96 13.09
C HIS A 65 -6.71 11.86 12.01
N LYS A 66 -5.39 11.83 11.90
CA LYS A 66 -4.62 12.59 10.91
C LYS A 66 -4.50 11.82 9.60
N GLN A 67 -4.07 12.50 8.54
CA GLN A 67 -3.70 11.83 7.30
C GLN A 67 -2.31 11.19 7.43
N ILE A 68 -2.24 9.89 7.18
CA ILE A 68 -1.06 9.05 7.47
C ILE A 68 -0.58 8.39 6.19
N ILE A 69 0.73 8.46 5.95
CA ILE A 69 1.40 7.58 4.99
C ILE A 69 2.27 6.60 5.76
N VAL A 70 2.07 5.30 5.52
CA VAL A 70 2.97 4.24 6.01
C VAL A 70 3.77 3.72 4.84
N SER A 71 5.08 3.91 4.92
CA SER A 71 6.04 3.46 3.93
C SER A 71 6.79 2.24 4.44
N THR A 72 6.82 1.16 3.65
CA THR A 72 7.47 -0.12 4.02
C THR A 72 8.62 -0.47 3.09
N GLY A 73 9.53 -1.35 3.54
CA GLY A 73 10.70 -1.73 2.77
C GLY A 73 10.42 -2.67 1.59
N SER A 74 9.33 -3.45 1.61
CA SER A 74 9.03 -4.44 0.57
C SER A 74 7.56 -4.52 0.20
N LYS A 75 7.26 -5.12 -0.97
CA LYS A 75 5.88 -5.37 -1.44
C LYS A 75 5.14 -6.31 -0.49
N ASN A 76 5.79 -7.36 0.00
CA ASN A 76 5.17 -8.34 0.89
C ASN A 76 4.74 -7.69 2.22
N LEU A 77 5.59 -6.84 2.81
CA LEU A 77 5.25 -6.08 4.01
C LEU A 77 4.12 -5.08 3.74
N GLN A 78 4.12 -4.43 2.58
CA GLN A 78 3.07 -3.52 2.15
C GLN A 78 1.71 -4.25 2.05
N GLU A 79 1.67 -5.43 1.45
CA GLU A 79 0.47 -6.25 1.33
C GLU A 79 0.01 -6.80 2.69
N GLN A 80 0.94 -7.30 3.51
CA GLN A 80 0.63 -7.76 4.87
C GLN A 80 -0.01 -6.63 5.68
N LEU A 81 0.59 -5.45 5.66
CA LEU A 81 0.09 -4.29 6.38
C LEU A 81 -1.33 -3.91 5.92
N PHE A 82 -1.54 -3.85 4.60
CA PHE A 82 -2.80 -3.40 4.04
C PHE A 82 -3.93 -4.43 4.14
N TYR A 83 -3.66 -5.70 3.83
CA TYR A 83 -4.71 -6.72 3.78
C TYR A 83 -4.93 -7.45 5.10
N LYS A 84 -3.99 -7.39 6.05
CA LYS A 84 -4.07 -8.14 7.31
C LYS A 84 -4.04 -7.24 8.54
N ASP A 85 -2.98 -6.44 8.70
CA ASP A 85 -2.74 -5.73 9.96
C ASP A 85 -3.69 -4.53 10.13
N LEU A 86 -3.86 -3.70 9.10
CA LEU A 86 -4.77 -2.55 9.13
C LEU A 86 -6.23 -2.96 9.34
N PRO A 87 -6.82 -3.89 8.57
CA PRO A 87 -8.21 -4.30 8.79
C PRO A 87 -8.46 -4.83 10.21
N ALA A 88 -7.52 -5.64 10.74
CA ALA A 88 -7.61 -6.16 12.10
C ALA A 88 -7.60 -5.02 13.14
N LEU A 89 -6.68 -4.06 13.01
CA LEU A 89 -6.59 -2.91 13.92
C LEU A 89 -7.80 -1.99 13.83
N LEU A 90 -8.28 -1.71 12.63
CA LEU A 90 -9.47 -0.87 12.43
C LEU A 90 -10.70 -1.48 13.07
N LEU A 91 -10.89 -2.80 12.92
CA LEU A 91 -11.96 -3.53 13.60
C LEU A 91 -11.83 -3.46 15.13
N MET A 92 -10.62 -3.71 15.66
CA MET A 92 -10.34 -3.65 17.10
C MET A 92 -10.59 -2.27 17.70
N LEU A 93 -10.25 -1.22 16.97
CA LEU A 93 -10.39 0.17 17.43
C LEU A 93 -11.77 0.77 17.14
N GLY A 94 -12.63 0.07 16.39
CA GLY A 94 -13.91 0.59 15.95
C GLY A 94 -13.80 1.79 15.00
N LEU A 95 -12.75 1.83 14.19
CA LEU A 95 -12.46 2.92 13.25
C LEU A 95 -12.78 2.53 11.81
N SER A 96 -13.18 3.50 10.98
CA SER A 96 -13.52 3.29 9.57
C SER A 96 -12.94 4.38 8.66
N PRO A 97 -11.63 4.68 8.72
CA PRO A 97 -11.03 5.65 7.81
C PRO A 97 -11.01 5.10 6.38
N LYS A 98 -10.93 5.98 5.39
CA LYS A 98 -10.59 5.57 4.03
C LYS A 98 -9.14 5.12 3.99
N VAL A 99 -8.89 3.88 3.57
CA VAL A 99 -7.54 3.31 3.42
C VAL A 99 -7.24 3.04 1.96
N ALA A 100 -5.98 3.23 1.55
CA ALA A 100 -5.53 2.95 0.20
C ALA A 100 -4.15 2.28 0.20
N LEU A 101 -3.97 1.35 -0.74
CA LEU A 101 -2.70 0.77 -1.12
C LEU A 101 -2.30 1.39 -2.45
N LEU A 102 -1.11 1.98 -2.52
CA LEU A 102 -0.56 2.46 -3.78
C LEU A 102 0.79 1.80 -4.06
N LYS A 103 0.85 1.13 -5.19
CA LYS A 103 2.06 0.51 -5.74
C LYS A 103 2.59 1.31 -6.92
N GLY A 104 3.81 1.05 -7.33
CA GLY A 104 4.36 1.58 -8.58
C GLY A 104 3.53 1.14 -9.78
N ARG A 105 3.51 1.94 -10.83
CA ARG A 105 2.72 1.74 -12.06
C ARG A 105 2.87 0.35 -12.67
N ASN A 106 4.07 -0.19 -12.66
CA ASN A 106 4.40 -1.51 -13.19
C ASN A 106 3.79 -2.69 -12.39
N ASN A 107 3.09 -2.41 -11.29
CA ASN A 107 2.36 -3.44 -10.54
C ASN A 107 0.88 -3.50 -10.92
N TYR A 108 0.44 -2.72 -11.88
CA TYR A 108 -0.95 -2.71 -12.35
C TYR A 108 -1.02 -3.11 -13.81
N LEU A 109 -2.09 -3.82 -14.14
CA LEU A 109 -2.44 -4.13 -15.53
C LEU A 109 -2.66 -2.84 -16.33
N CYS A 110 -2.01 -2.74 -17.48
CA CYS A 110 -2.25 -1.70 -18.46
C CYS A 110 -3.12 -2.24 -19.61
N GLN A 111 -4.39 -1.84 -19.64
CA GLN A 111 -5.35 -2.29 -20.66
C GLN A 111 -4.91 -1.90 -22.08
N HIS A 112 -4.32 -0.73 -22.25
CA HIS A 112 -3.80 -0.29 -23.53
C HIS A 112 -2.69 -1.22 -24.09
N LEU A 113 -1.71 -1.59 -23.24
CA LEU A 113 -0.66 -2.52 -23.64
C LEU A 113 -1.21 -3.92 -23.87
N MET A 114 -2.14 -4.38 -23.03
CA MET A 114 -2.81 -5.67 -23.21
C MET A 114 -3.49 -5.78 -24.59
N GLU A 115 -4.29 -4.79 -24.98
CA GLU A 115 -4.94 -4.77 -26.28
C GLU A 115 -3.94 -4.73 -27.45
N LYS A 116 -2.90 -3.93 -27.30
CA LYS A 116 -1.81 -3.84 -28.29
C LYS A 116 -1.16 -5.21 -28.50
N GLU A 117 -0.79 -5.89 -27.43
CA GLU A 117 -0.13 -7.21 -27.51
C GLU A 117 -1.07 -8.28 -28.10
N LEU A 118 -2.35 -8.31 -27.68
CA LEU A 118 -3.33 -9.24 -28.24
C LEU A 118 -3.62 -8.97 -29.73
N SER A 119 -3.57 -7.70 -30.17
CA SER A 119 -3.75 -7.34 -31.59
C SER A 119 -2.56 -7.78 -32.47
N GLY A 120 -1.36 -7.89 -31.89
CA GLY A 120 -0.13 -8.32 -32.56
C GLY A 120 0.17 -9.82 -32.42
N ALA A 121 -0.75 -10.63 -31.90
CA ALA A 121 -0.51 -11.99 -31.45
C ALA A 121 -0.12 -13.02 -32.52
N SER A 122 -0.29 -12.72 -33.82
CA SER A 122 -0.05 -13.68 -34.93
C SER A 122 1.38 -14.21 -35.04
N SER A 123 2.37 -13.54 -34.46
CA SER A 123 3.80 -13.93 -34.49
C SER A 123 4.37 -14.20 -33.08
N MET A 124 3.52 -14.31 -32.07
CA MET A 124 3.91 -14.44 -30.67
C MET A 124 4.17 -15.91 -30.29
N ASP A 125 5.05 -16.11 -29.31
CA ASP A 125 5.25 -17.41 -28.69
C ASP A 125 3.94 -17.93 -28.10
N THR A 126 3.65 -19.23 -28.30
CA THR A 126 2.37 -19.84 -27.88
C THR A 126 2.15 -19.75 -26.38
N GLN A 127 3.22 -19.90 -25.59
CA GLN A 127 3.11 -19.82 -24.12
C GLN A 127 2.79 -18.39 -23.65
N ILE A 128 3.42 -17.40 -24.26
CA ILE A 128 3.14 -15.98 -23.95
C ILE A 128 1.70 -15.64 -24.32
N LEU A 129 1.23 -16.10 -25.50
CA LEU A 129 -0.14 -15.88 -25.92
C LEU A 129 -1.15 -16.54 -24.98
N ASP A 130 -0.91 -17.77 -24.55
CA ASP A 130 -1.78 -18.46 -23.60
C ASP A 130 -1.87 -17.71 -22.25
N ASP A 131 -0.73 -17.25 -21.75
CA ASP A 131 -0.67 -16.43 -20.53
C ASP A 131 -1.43 -15.10 -20.73
N LEU A 132 -1.27 -14.41 -21.86
CA LEU A 132 -2.01 -13.17 -22.16
C LEU A 132 -3.52 -13.40 -22.20
N LEU A 133 -3.99 -14.51 -22.78
CA LEU A 133 -5.41 -14.84 -22.81
C LEU A 133 -5.96 -15.10 -21.40
N ARG A 134 -5.23 -15.79 -20.53
CA ARG A 134 -5.60 -15.99 -19.12
C ARG A 134 -5.63 -14.67 -18.36
N ILE A 135 -4.65 -13.82 -18.58
CA ILE A 135 -4.61 -12.49 -17.96
C ILE A 135 -5.80 -11.64 -18.45
N ASN A 136 -6.14 -11.70 -19.74
CA ASN A 136 -7.29 -10.98 -20.28
C ASN A 136 -8.62 -11.45 -19.67
N GLN A 137 -8.78 -12.75 -19.43
CA GLN A 137 -9.93 -13.27 -18.70
C GLN A 137 -9.99 -12.76 -17.27
N TRP A 138 -8.85 -12.74 -16.55
CA TRP A 138 -8.74 -12.17 -15.21
C TRP A 138 -9.01 -10.67 -15.19
N ALA A 139 -8.59 -9.94 -16.23
CA ALA A 139 -8.82 -8.49 -16.37
C ALA A 139 -10.31 -8.12 -16.35
N GLY A 140 -11.18 -9.00 -16.84
CA GLY A 140 -12.63 -8.83 -16.76
C GLY A 140 -13.22 -9.02 -15.36
N GLN A 141 -12.46 -9.56 -14.40
CA GLN A 141 -12.93 -9.88 -13.06
C GLN A 141 -12.28 -8.99 -11.98
N THR A 142 -11.06 -8.51 -12.22
CA THR A 142 -10.34 -7.68 -11.25
C THR A 142 -10.97 -6.29 -11.12
N THR A 143 -11.04 -5.79 -9.90
CA THR A 143 -11.57 -4.44 -9.60
C THR A 143 -10.47 -3.38 -9.48
N ASP A 144 -9.24 -3.80 -9.20
CA ASP A 144 -8.10 -2.92 -8.94
C ASP A 144 -6.93 -3.08 -9.93
N GLY A 145 -6.92 -4.19 -10.68
CA GLY A 145 -5.87 -4.49 -11.66
C GLY A 145 -4.50 -4.72 -11.05
N ASP A 146 -4.40 -4.98 -9.75
CA ASP A 146 -3.13 -5.27 -9.07
C ASP A 146 -2.63 -6.65 -9.46
N LEU A 147 -1.49 -6.68 -10.18
CA LEU A 147 -0.86 -7.91 -10.66
C LEU A 147 -0.39 -8.83 -9.51
N GLY A 148 -0.26 -8.32 -8.28
CA GLY A 148 -0.02 -9.16 -7.11
C GLY A 148 -1.18 -10.10 -6.77
N GLY A 149 -2.41 -9.77 -7.18
CA GLY A 149 -3.59 -10.62 -7.06
C GLY A 149 -3.80 -11.59 -8.23
N LEU A 150 -2.95 -11.55 -9.25
CA LEU A 150 -3.05 -12.41 -10.43
C LEU A 150 -2.47 -13.80 -10.16
N THR A 151 -3.32 -14.80 -10.01
CA THR A 151 -2.92 -16.20 -9.79
C THR A 151 -3.05 -17.08 -11.03
N ALA A 152 -3.55 -16.53 -12.14
CA ALA A 152 -3.83 -17.29 -13.37
C ALA A 152 -2.57 -17.66 -14.15
N VAL A 153 -1.44 -16.98 -13.91
CA VAL A 153 -0.14 -17.22 -14.55
C VAL A 153 0.98 -17.19 -13.51
N SER A 154 2.15 -17.73 -13.89
CA SER A 154 3.34 -17.69 -13.03
C SER A 154 3.83 -16.25 -12.84
N GLU A 155 4.37 -15.93 -11.65
CA GLU A 155 5.04 -14.65 -11.39
C GLU A 155 6.25 -14.40 -12.30
N SER A 156 6.83 -15.46 -12.87
CA SER A 156 7.93 -15.40 -13.83
C SER A 156 7.45 -15.35 -15.29
N SER A 157 6.15 -15.24 -15.56
CA SER A 157 5.61 -15.19 -16.91
C SER A 157 6.17 -14.02 -17.71
N GLN A 158 6.64 -14.29 -18.93
CA GLN A 158 7.13 -13.28 -19.86
C GLN A 158 6.01 -12.36 -20.39
N ALA A 159 4.75 -12.71 -20.18
CA ALA A 159 3.62 -11.85 -20.50
C ALA A 159 3.49 -10.64 -19.56
N LEU A 160 3.91 -10.75 -18.30
CA LEU A 160 3.74 -9.68 -17.30
C LEU A 160 4.44 -8.36 -17.65
N PRO A 161 5.70 -8.33 -18.11
CA PRO A 161 6.34 -7.10 -18.57
C PRO A 161 5.66 -6.45 -19.77
N LEU A 162 4.98 -7.23 -20.63
CA LEU A 162 4.33 -6.73 -21.84
C LEU A 162 3.05 -5.94 -21.52
N ILE A 163 2.40 -6.24 -20.42
CA ILE A 163 1.10 -5.67 -20.01
C ILE A 163 1.20 -4.68 -18.85
N SER A 164 2.38 -4.43 -18.34
CA SER A 164 2.65 -3.45 -17.29
C SER A 164 3.34 -2.21 -17.86
N SER A 165 2.85 -1.01 -17.52
CA SER A 165 3.40 0.22 -18.11
C SER A 165 4.50 0.82 -17.22
N ALA A 166 5.52 1.37 -17.88
CA ALA A 166 6.50 2.27 -17.28
C ALA A 166 6.11 3.74 -17.53
N LYS A 167 6.89 4.68 -16.99
CA LYS A 167 6.66 6.12 -17.22
C LYS A 167 6.79 6.44 -18.73
N GLU A 168 7.73 5.81 -19.39
CA GLU A 168 8.10 6.02 -20.78
C GLU A 168 7.06 5.44 -21.76
N THR A 169 6.38 4.37 -21.37
CA THR A 169 5.40 3.68 -22.22
C THR A 169 3.96 4.12 -22.00
N CYS A 170 3.69 4.91 -20.94
CA CYS A 170 2.35 5.39 -20.63
C CYS A 170 2.03 6.68 -21.40
N ILE A 171 1.00 6.63 -22.23
CA ILE A 171 0.53 7.79 -23.03
C ILE A 171 -0.35 8.79 -22.26
N GLY A 172 -0.59 8.54 -20.98
CA GLY A 172 -1.27 9.48 -20.09
C GLY A 172 -2.72 9.78 -20.48
N GLN A 173 -3.09 11.05 -20.49
CA GLN A 173 -4.47 11.51 -20.79
C GLN A 173 -4.90 11.19 -22.24
N ARG A 174 -3.98 10.90 -23.13
CA ARG A 174 -4.29 10.51 -24.54
C ARG A 174 -4.66 9.05 -24.68
N CYS A 175 -4.68 8.28 -23.57
CA CYS A 175 -5.02 6.86 -23.58
C CYS A 175 -6.53 6.66 -23.69
N ASP A 176 -6.99 5.82 -24.60
CA ASP A 176 -8.41 5.47 -24.75
C ASP A 176 -8.98 4.80 -23.48
N HIS A 177 -8.10 4.15 -22.70
CA HIS A 177 -8.44 3.55 -21.40
C HIS A 177 -8.22 4.48 -20.21
N TYR A 178 -8.05 5.80 -20.40
CA TYR A 178 -7.68 6.71 -19.30
C TYR A 178 -8.67 6.68 -18.14
N ASP A 179 -9.97 6.67 -18.41
CA ASP A 179 -11.01 6.72 -17.38
C ASP A 179 -11.15 5.40 -16.60
N VAL A 180 -10.80 4.29 -17.21
CA VAL A 180 -10.85 2.96 -16.60
C VAL A 180 -9.48 2.49 -16.08
N CYS A 181 -8.42 3.27 -16.28
CA CYS A 181 -7.04 2.94 -15.95
C CYS A 181 -6.86 2.58 -14.47
N PHE A 182 -6.37 1.38 -14.19
CA PHE A 182 -6.17 0.88 -12.82
C PHE A 182 -5.15 1.71 -12.03
N THR A 183 -4.04 2.10 -12.66
CA THR A 183 -3.03 2.98 -12.02
C THR A 183 -3.63 4.32 -11.62
N ARG A 184 -4.44 4.94 -12.50
CA ARG A 184 -5.12 6.20 -12.20
C ARG A 184 -6.13 6.03 -11.05
N LYS A 185 -6.95 4.99 -11.10
CA LYS A 185 -7.91 4.67 -10.03
C LYS A 185 -7.22 4.45 -8.69
N ALA A 186 -6.08 3.74 -8.68
CA ALA A 186 -5.30 3.54 -7.45
C ALA A 186 -4.74 4.86 -6.89
N ARG A 187 -4.24 5.75 -7.74
CA ARG A 187 -3.78 7.09 -7.33
C ARG A 187 -4.91 7.95 -6.79
N ASN A 188 -6.05 7.98 -7.46
CA ASN A 188 -7.20 8.74 -6.98
C ASN A 188 -7.66 8.24 -5.60
N ARG A 189 -7.71 6.90 -5.40
CA ARG A 189 -8.01 6.34 -4.08
C ARG A 189 -7.00 6.76 -3.02
N ALA A 190 -5.70 6.81 -3.36
CA ALA A 190 -4.66 7.25 -2.44
C ALA A 190 -4.79 8.74 -2.09
N MET A 191 -5.12 9.60 -3.06
CA MET A 191 -5.36 11.03 -2.81
C MET A 191 -6.53 11.29 -1.87
N ASP A 192 -7.58 10.45 -1.91
CA ASP A 192 -8.78 10.57 -1.09
C ASP A 192 -8.68 9.83 0.26
N ALA A 193 -7.60 9.08 0.49
CA ALA A 193 -7.47 8.23 1.66
C ALA A 193 -6.91 8.99 2.87
N GLN A 194 -7.33 8.55 4.06
CA GLN A 194 -6.78 9.00 5.33
C GLN A 194 -5.53 8.19 5.73
N VAL A 195 -5.50 6.91 5.37
CA VAL A 195 -4.34 6.04 5.61
C VAL A 195 -3.87 5.46 4.28
N ILE A 196 -2.63 5.72 3.91
CA ILE A 196 -2.05 5.29 2.65
C ILE A 196 -0.85 4.40 2.93
N VAL A 197 -0.85 3.21 2.34
CA VAL A 197 0.29 2.27 2.40
C VAL A 197 1.05 2.30 1.09
N VAL A 198 2.35 2.55 1.17
CA VAL A 198 3.25 2.61 0.02
C VAL A 198 4.56 1.87 0.34
N ASN A 199 5.41 1.66 -0.65
CA ASN A 199 6.80 1.28 -0.40
C ASN A 199 7.73 2.51 -0.42
N HIS A 200 8.94 2.35 0.13
CA HIS A 200 9.92 3.42 0.21
C HIS A 200 10.27 4.02 -1.14
N HIS A 201 10.41 3.19 -2.19
CA HIS A 201 10.72 3.66 -3.54
C HIS A 201 9.65 4.61 -4.08
N LEU A 202 8.37 4.26 -3.91
CA LEU A 202 7.27 5.10 -4.40
C LEU A 202 7.17 6.39 -3.61
N PHE A 203 7.33 6.33 -2.28
CA PHE A 203 7.32 7.52 -1.42
C PHE A 203 8.44 8.48 -1.79
N LEU A 204 9.67 7.99 -1.94
CA LEU A 204 10.82 8.82 -2.30
C LEU A 204 10.70 9.38 -3.72
N ALA A 205 10.18 8.57 -4.67
CA ALA A 205 9.91 9.05 -6.03
C ALA A 205 8.87 10.19 -6.05
N ASP A 206 7.81 10.10 -5.23
CA ASP A 206 6.84 11.19 -5.08
C ASP A 206 7.48 12.48 -4.57
N LYS A 207 8.36 12.38 -3.56
CA LYS A 207 9.09 13.53 -3.03
C LYS A 207 9.93 14.23 -4.10
N ILE A 208 10.69 13.47 -4.89
CA ILE A 208 11.49 14.01 -6.00
C ILE A 208 10.60 14.69 -7.05
N ILE A 209 9.46 14.06 -7.40
CA ILE A 209 8.54 14.61 -8.40
C ILE A 209 7.91 15.93 -7.89
N LYS A 210 7.51 15.98 -6.63
CA LYS A 210 6.96 17.21 -6.00
C LYS A 210 7.97 18.37 -6.01
N GLU A 211 9.25 18.09 -5.74
CA GLU A 211 10.31 19.11 -5.82
C GLU A 211 10.45 19.69 -7.24
N THR A 212 10.19 18.89 -8.27
CA THR A 212 10.23 19.36 -9.66
C THR A 212 8.96 20.07 -10.12
N GLY A 213 7.88 20.05 -9.31
CA GLY A 213 6.62 20.73 -9.60
C GLY A 213 5.76 20.11 -10.71
N PHE A 214 6.08 18.90 -11.20
CA PHE A 214 5.41 18.33 -12.37
C PHE A 214 4.18 17.47 -12.06
N ALA A 215 4.07 16.88 -10.89
CA ALA A 215 2.94 16.03 -10.51
C ALA A 215 2.99 15.64 -9.02
N GLU A 216 1.87 15.15 -8.51
CA GLU A 216 1.77 14.53 -7.19
C GLU A 216 1.24 13.11 -7.34
N LEU A 217 1.86 12.14 -6.66
CA LEU A 217 1.39 10.76 -6.60
C LEU A 217 0.66 10.50 -5.28
N LEU A 218 1.05 11.21 -4.23
CA LEU A 218 0.57 11.10 -2.85
C LEU A 218 0.13 12.47 -2.34
N PRO A 219 -0.87 12.55 -1.47
CA PRO A 219 -1.21 13.79 -0.77
C PRO A 219 -0.09 14.20 0.18
N ASP A 220 -0.16 15.43 0.71
CA ASP A 220 0.74 15.88 1.78
C ASP A 220 0.21 15.38 3.13
N PRO A 221 0.88 14.40 3.76
CA PRO A 221 0.39 13.79 4.99
C PRO A 221 0.75 14.63 6.21
N ASP A 222 -0.05 14.50 7.27
CA ASP A 222 0.29 14.99 8.61
C ASP A 222 1.36 14.13 9.28
N VAL A 223 1.36 12.83 8.99
CA VAL A 223 2.24 11.82 9.60
C VAL A 223 2.81 10.90 8.54
N VAL A 224 4.12 10.71 8.56
CA VAL A 224 4.82 9.70 7.76
C VAL A 224 5.48 8.70 8.69
N ILE A 225 5.25 7.42 8.44
CA ILE A 225 5.87 6.31 9.17
C ILE A 225 6.73 5.52 8.18
N PHE A 226 8.01 5.39 8.46
CA PHE A 226 8.92 4.50 7.75
C PHE A 226 9.10 3.23 8.58
N ASP A 227 8.60 2.12 8.09
CA ASP A 227 8.79 0.80 8.70
C ASP A 227 9.90 0.05 7.98
N GLU A 228 10.83 -0.55 8.75
CA GLU A 228 12.06 -1.18 8.22
C GLU A 228 12.91 -0.18 7.41
N ALA A 229 13.26 0.94 8.06
CA ALA A 229 13.99 2.07 7.44
C ALA A 229 15.53 1.89 7.38
N HIS A 230 16.01 0.65 7.39
CA HIS A 230 17.44 0.30 7.30
C HIS A 230 17.89 -0.05 5.88
#